data_f4622f384c97c25578f70ecbba66a7f3
#
_entry.id   f4622f384c97c25578f70ecbba66a7f3
#
_cell.length_a   1.000
_cell.length_b   1.000
_cell.length_c   1.000
_cell.angle_alpha   90.00
_cell.angle_beta   90.00
_cell.angle_gamma   90.00
#
_symmetry.space_group_name_H-M   'P 1'
#
loop_
_entity.id
_entity.type
_entity.pdbx_description
1 polymer ?
#
loop_
_entity_poly.entity_id
_entity_poly.type
_entity_poly.pdbx_seq_one_letter_code
_entity_poly.pdbx_strand_id
1 'polypeptide(L)'
;MYTHIIVGAGILGASTAYHLSKAGERVLLVDRKEPGRASHAAAGIICPWMTQRRNKAWYKLANNGAHFYKTLIPELEALGETSTGYQQVGAIALHETSKIDKMETIAQNRFPEAPAIERIERLDQERVKTLFPLVEQIEDALFVSGGARVDGRALCAAMIRGAVEHGATVLEGDASLVVDKGVVTGITMENEQYSADHFILTAGVWLNDLLRPLDLKIDLHPEKGQILQLDLTDSTSTTWPVVMGQRGLYLVSIHEKKLIVGSTHEKQTDYNLKPTVKGMHALLNRALPVLPSLEETTIDELRIGLRPYTKNSLPVIGPLQNHPNVFLANGLGASGLTIGPYLGSQLAKLANHQTLDIECQTYEPTYVSFDS
;
A
#
# COMPACT_ATOMS: atom_id res chain seq x y z
N MET A 1 -2.80 -12.45 -28.75
CA MET A 1 -3.76 -12.85 -27.69
C MET A 1 -2.98 -12.94 -26.39
N TYR A 2 -3.42 -12.28 -25.34
CA TYR A 2 -2.80 -12.32 -24.02
C TYR A 2 -3.29 -13.55 -23.25
N THR A 3 -2.50 -14.02 -22.28
CA THR A 3 -3.00 -15.01 -21.31
C THR A 3 -3.71 -14.30 -20.16
N HIS A 4 -3.21 -13.12 -19.78
CA HIS A 4 -3.75 -12.32 -18.67
C HIS A 4 -3.91 -10.86 -19.05
N ILE A 5 -5.06 -10.27 -18.74
CA ILE A 5 -5.27 -8.82 -18.74
C ILE A 5 -5.50 -8.36 -17.31
N ILE A 6 -4.72 -7.37 -16.87
CA ILE A 6 -4.79 -6.76 -15.55
C ILE A 6 -5.33 -5.34 -15.68
N VAL A 7 -6.40 -4.99 -14.95
CA VAL A 7 -6.95 -3.64 -14.92
C VAL A 7 -6.67 -2.99 -13.56
N GLY A 8 -5.87 -1.90 -13.60
CA GLY A 8 -5.39 -1.15 -12.46
C GLY A 8 -3.91 -1.44 -12.15
N ALA A 9 -3.04 -0.43 -12.32
CA ALA A 9 -1.59 -0.50 -12.07
C ALA A 9 -1.18 0.15 -10.73
N GLY A 10 -2.05 0.06 -9.71
CA GLY A 10 -1.66 0.31 -8.33
C GLY A 10 -0.73 -0.79 -7.81
N ILE A 11 -0.43 -0.78 -6.51
CA ILE A 11 0.54 -1.70 -5.90
C ILE A 11 0.19 -3.18 -6.13
N LEU A 12 -1.10 -3.54 -6.14
CA LEU A 12 -1.56 -4.91 -6.43
C LEU A 12 -1.31 -5.28 -7.88
N GLY A 13 -1.82 -4.48 -8.82
CA GLY A 13 -1.72 -4.78 -10.25
C GLY A 13 -0.27 -4.74 -10.76
N ALA A 14 0.55 -3.79 -10.29
CA ALA A 14 1.96 -3.73 -10.62
C ALA A 14 2.71 -5.00 -10.15
N SER A 15 2.46 -5.44 -8.92
CA SER A 15 3.06 -6.67 -8.39
C SER A 15 2.55 -7.91 -9.14
N THR A 16 1.25 -8.00 -9.42
CA THR A 16 0.67 -9.13 -10.16
C THR A 16 1.25 -9.22 -11.58
N ALA A 17 1.35 -8.07 -12.27
CA ALA A 17 1.94 -8.01 -13.61
C ALA A 17 3.40 -8.47 -13.61
N TYR A 18 4.19 -7.99 -12.64
CA TYR A 18 5.58 -8.39 -12.48
C TYR A 18 5.73 -9.90 -12.31
N HIS A 19 4.96 -10.51 -11.41
CA HIS A 19 5.09 -11.94 -11.11
C HIS A 19 4.57 -12.83 -12.23
N LEU A 20 3.48 -12.44 -12.91
CA LEU A 20 2.96 -13.19 -14.07
C LEU A 20 3.93 -13.13 -15.25
N SER A 21 4.41 -11.94 -15.62
CA SER A 21 5.36 -11.81 -16.73
C SER A 21 6.70 -12.48 -16.45
N LYS A 22 7.20 -12.42 -15.20
CA LYS A 22 8.37 -13.18 -14.74
C LYS A 22 8.18 -14.69 -14.86
N ALA A 23 6.94 -15.18 -14.71
CA ALA A 23 6.59 -16.58 -14.92
C ALA A 23 6.42 -16.96 -16.41
N GLY A 24 6.64 -16.02 -17.34
CA GLY A 24 6.56 -16.25 -18.79
C GLY A 24 5.16 -16.05 -19.40
N GLU A 25 4.22 -15.49 -18.63
CA GLU A 25 2.87 -15.23 -19.11
C GLU A 25 2.82 -13.99 -20.02
N ARG A 26 1.91 -14.00 -21.01
CA ARG A 26 1.67 -12.85 -21.90
C ARG A 26 0.68 -11.89 -21.23
N VAL A 27 1.21 -10.88 -20.57
CA VAL A 27 0.45 -9.95 -19.74
C VAL A 27 0.18 -8.62 -20.46
N LEU A 28 -1.09 -8.18 -20.41
CA LEU A 28 -1.46 -6.80 -20.69
C LEU A 28 -1.86 -6.12 -19.37
N LEU A 29 -1.19 -5.05 -19.00
CA LEU A 29 -1.52 -4.20 -17.86
C LEU A 29 -2.14 -2.90 -18.36
N VAL A 30 -3.34 -2.57 -17.91
CA VAL A 30 -4.07 -1.35 -18.28
C VAL A 30 -4.35 -0.49 -17.06
N ASP A 31 -4.08 0.81 -17.15
CA ASP A 31 -4.39 1.78 -16.09
C ASP A 31 -4.73 3.15 -16.67
N ARG A 32 -5.82 3.76 -16.20
CA ARG A 32 -6.25 5.09 -16.63
C ARG A 32 -5.55 6.24 -15.92
N LYS A 33 -4.61 5.93 -15.02
CA LYS A 33 -3.84 6.89 -14.20
C LYS A 33 -4.72 7.88 -13.42
N GLU A 34 -5.87 7.41 -12.94
CA GLU A 34 -6.82 8.22 -12.18
C GLU A 34 -6.15 8.97 -11.01
N PRO A 35 -6.39 10.26 -10.82
CA PRO A 35 -5.97 10.97 -9.61
C PRO A 35 -6.50 10.31 -8.34
N GLY A 36 -5.76 10.41 -7.24
CA GLY A 36 -6.19 9.84 -5.96
C GLY A 36 -5.86 8.36 -5.75
N ARG A 37 -5.04 7.76 -6.63
CA ARG A 37 -4.54 6.39 -6.42
C ARG A 37 -3.85 6.26 -5.07
N ALA A 38 -4.35 5.34 -4.21
CA ALA A 38 -3.85 5.16 -2.85
C ALA A 38 -2.34 4.87 -2.79
N SER A 39 -1.80 4.05 -3.71
CA SER A 39 -0.37 3.71 -3.77
C SER A 39 0.53 4.92 -4.00
N HIS A 40 0.03 5.93 -4.75
CA HIS A 40 0.78 7.15 -5.09
C HIS A 40 0.73 8.22 -4.01
N ALA A 41 -0.24 8.14 -3.09
CA ALA A 41 -0.42 9.08 -1.99
C ALA A 41 -0.02 8.49 -0.63
N ALA A 42 0.53 7.27 -0.60
CA ALA A 42 0.88 6.61 0.64
C ALA A 42 2.17 7.17 1.26
N ALA A 43 2.25 7.17 2.59
CA ALA A 43 3.45 7.59 3.32
C ALA A 43 4.62 6.61 3.23
N GLY A 44 4.36 5.33 2.94
CA GLY A 44 5.43 4.36 2.66
C GLY A 44 5.98 3.61 3.86
N ILE A 45 5.26 3.51 4.97
CA ILE A 45 5.75 2.84 6.19
C ILE A 45 5.55 1.33 6.10
N ILE A 46 6.60 0.58 6.42
CA ILE A 46 6.62 -0.88 6.52
C ILE A 46 7.03 -1.26 7.94
N CYS A 47 6.08 -1.31 8.86
CA CYS A 47 6.32 -1.75 10.24
C CYS A 47 5.01 -2.25 10.88
N PRO A 48 4.59 -3.51 10.64
CA PRO A 48 3.36 -4.05 11.19
C PRO A 48 3.49 -4.53 12.65
N TRP A 49 4.69 -4.60 13.21
CA TRP A 49 4.95 -5.36 14.43
C TRP A 49 4.53 -4.67 15.72
N MET A 50 4.48 -3.34 15.76
CA MET A 50 4.06 -2.56 16.93
C MET A 50 2.55 -2.26 16.96
N THR A 51 1.78 -2.69 15.96
CA THR A 51 0.34 -2.39 15.88
C THR A 51 -0.47 -3.11 16.94
N GLN A 52 -1.42 -2.42 17.54
CA GLN A 52 -2.40 -2.98 18.48
C GLN A 52 -3.62 -3.61 17.77
N ARG A 53 -3.62 -3.71 16.45
CA ARG A 53 -4.69 -4.33 15.68
C ARG A 53 -4.81 -5.81 16.03
N ARG A 54 -6.03 -6.24 16.40
CA ARG A 54 -6.31 -7.61 16.92
C ARG A 54 -6.60 -8.65 15.84
N ASN A 55 -6.85 -8.23 14.60
CA ASN A 55 -7.17 -9.15 13.51
C ASN A 55 -5.92 -9.97 13.12
N LYS A 56 -5.93 -11.26 13.46
CA LYS A 56 -4.80 -12.17 13.20
C LYS A 56 -4.57 -12.41 11.71
N ALA A 57 -5.64 -12.53 10.92
CA ALA A 57 -5.54 -12.72 9.48
C ALA A 57 -4.88 -11.52 8.81
N TRP A 58 -5.29 -10.29 9.19
CA TRP A 58 -4.61 -9.08 8.72
C TRP A 58 -3.13 -9.07 9.12
N TYR A 59 -2.81 -9.43 10.39
CA TYR A 59 -1.42 -9.44 10.86
C TYR A 59 -0.56 -10.45 10.08
N LYS A 60 -1.08 -11.65 9.81
CA LYS A 60 -0.39 -12.67 8.99
C LYS A 60 -0.01 -12.12 7.61
N LEU A 61 -0.95 -11.46 6.92
CA LEU A 61 -0.65 -10.79 5.65
C LEU A 61 0.37 -9.66 5.79
N ALA A 62 0.24 -8.82 6.80
CA ALA A 62 1.12 -7.68 7.00
C ALA A 62 2.55 -8.10 7.36
N ASN A 63 2.71 -9.13 8.19
CA ASN A 63 4.02 -9.70 8.52
C ASN A 63 4.69 -10.34 7.30
N ASN A 64 3.96 -11.16 6.55
CA ASN A 64 4.47 -11.78 5.32
C ASN A 64 4.81 -10.72 4.28
N GLY A 65 3.97 -9.67 4.14
CA GLY A 65 4.22 -8.56 3.24
C GLY A 65 5.48 -7.77 3.60
N ALA A 66 5.70 -7.47 4.88
CA ALA A 66 6.92 -6.81 5.32
C ALA A 66 8.17 -7.67 5.06
N HIS A 67 8.07 -8.98 5.28
CA HIS A 67 9.17 -9.93 4.99
C HIS A 67 9.44 -10.05 3.49
N PHE A 68 8.41 -9.98 2.66
CA PHE A 68 8.49 -10.16 1.20
C PHE A 68 9.42 -9.14 0.52
N TYR A 69 9.58 -7.95 1.08
CA TYR A 69 10.51 -6.95 0.57
C TYR A 69 11.97 -7.44 0.52
N LYS A 70 12.37 -8.35 1.42
CA LYS A 70 13.71 -8.95 1.43
C LYS A 70 14.00 -9.80 0.18
N THR A 71 12.95 -10.26 -0.51
CA THR A 71 13.06 -10.97 -1.79
C THR A 71 12.79 -10.03 -2.97
N LEU A 72 11.74 -9.24 -2.91
CA LEU A 72 11.31 -8.39 -4.02
C LEU A 72 12.35 -7.32 -4.39
N ILE A 73 12.96 -6.65 -3.39
CA ILE A 73 13.90 -5.57 -3.69
C ILE A 73 15.16 -6.06 -4.41
N PRO A 74 15.88 -7.10 -3.92
CA PRO A 74 17.01 -7.64 -4.67
C PRO A 74 16.66 -8.14 -6.08
N GLU A 75 15.45 -8.70 -6.29
CA GLU A 75 14.99 -9.10 -7.62
C GLU A 75 14.82 -7.91 -8.55
N LEU A 76 14.25 -6.80 -8.08
CA LEU A 76 14.11 -5.57 -8.86
C LEU A 76 15.47 -4.93 -9.13
N GLU A 77 16.35 -4.88 -8.14
CA GLU A 77 17.72 -4.36 -8.28
C GLU A 77 18.54 -5.15 -9.31
N ALA A 78 18.36 -6.47 -9.38
CA ALA A 78 18.98 -7.31 -10.41
C ALA A 78 18.53 -6.97 -11.84
N LEU A 79 17.36 -6.34 -12.00
CA LEU A 79 16.85 -5.79 -13.26
C LEU A 79 17.26 -4.32 -13.48
N GLY A 80 18.11 -3.75 -12.62
CA GLY A 80 18.51 -2.35 -12.67
C GLY A 80 17.55 -1.37 -11.99
N GLU A 81 16.49 -1.85 -11.34
CA GLU A 81 15.48 -1.04 -10.66
C GLU A 81 15.90 -0.68 -9.23
N THR A 82 16.90 0.19 -9.08
CA THR A 82 17.53 0.55 -7.80
C THR A 82 16.82 1.71 -7.06
N SER A 83 15.88 2.38 -7.69
CA SER A 83 15.24 3.61 -7.18
C SER A 83 13.82 3.37 -6.67
N THR A 84 13.59 2.33 -5.85
CA THR A 84 12.28 2.02 -5.28
C THR A 84 11.92 2.85 -4.06
N GLY A 85 12.88 3.59 -3.49
CA GLY A 85 12.74 4.28 -2.21
C GLY A 85 12.68 3.33 -1.00
N TYR A 86 12.81 2.01 -1.21
CA TYR A 86 12.86 1.06 -0.10
C TYR A 86 14.17 1.18 0.65
N GLN A 87 14.06 1.30 1.97
CA GLN A 87 15.21 1.21 2.86
C GLN A 87 14.76 0.78 4.25
N GLN A 88 15.46 -0.19 4.83
CA GLN A 88 15.31 -0.57 6.22
C GLN A 88 16.03 0.45 7.09
N VAL A 89 15.28 1.38 7.66
CA VAL A 89 15.77 2.52 8.45
C VAL A 89 15.40 2.40 9.94
N GLY A 90 14.64 1.38 10.29
CA GLY A 90 14.00 1.27 11.59
C GLY A 90 12.69 2.05 11.69
N ALA A 91 11.95 1.81 12.76
CA ALA A 91 10.72 2.51 13.08
C ALA A 91 10.70 2.90 14.56
N ILE A 92 10.34 4.15 14.87
CA ILE A 92 10.17 4.67 16.22
C ILE A 92 8.68 4.89 16.48
N ALA A 93 8.13 4.30 17.54
CA ALA A 93 6.83 4.68 18.07
C ALA A 93 7.01 5.73 19.18
N LEU A 94 6.29 6.85 19.10
CA LEU A 94 6.29 7.94 20.09
C LEU A 94 4.91 8.04 20.74
N HIS A 95 4.80 7.62 22.01
CA HIS A 95 3.53 7.63 22.75
C HIS A 95 3.75 7.82 24.25
N GLU A 96 2.64 7.90 24.98
CA GLU A 96 2.66 7.79 26.44
C GLU A 96 3.22 6.42 26.86
N THR A 97 3.89 6.36 28.01
CA THR A 97 4.58 5.18 28.54
C THR A 97 3.66 3.94 28.58
N SER A 98 2.41 4.10 29.05
CA SER A 98 1.45 2.99 29.13
C SER A 98 1.12 2.35 27.77
N LYS A 99 1.19 3.10 26.69
CA LYS A 99 0.98 2.60 25.34
C LYS A 99 2.26 1.98 24.76
N ILE A 100 3.41 2.57 25.06
CA ILE A 100 4.72 1.99 24.71
C ILE A 100 4.89 0.62 25.38
N ASP A 101 4.54 0.45 26.67
CA ASP A 101 4.57 -0.85 27.36
C ASP A 101 3.77 -1.93 26.62
N LYS A 102 2.55 -1.57 26.15
CA LYS A 102 1.72 -2.49 25.38
C LYS A 102 2.33 -2.81 24.02
N MET A 103 2.87 -1.80 23.33
CA MET A 103 3.48 -1.97 22.01
C MET A 103 4.74 -2.82 22.09
N GLU A 104 5.56 -2.64 23.12
CA GLU A 104 6.74 -3.45 23.39
C GLU A 104 6.36 -4.90 23.66
N THR A 105 5.41 -5.15 24.57
CA THR A 105 4.89 -6.50 24.85
C THR A 105 4.38 -7.18 23.57
N ILE A 106 3.64 -6.46 22.74
CA ILE A 106 3.15 -6.98 21.46
C ILE A 106 4.30 -7.32 20.51
N ALA A 107 5.28 -6.44 20.37
CA ALA A 107 6.42 -6.66 19.47
C ALA A 107 7.27 -7.84 19.97
N GLN A 108 7.53 -7.95 21.26
CA GLN A 108 8.26 -9.07 21.86
C GLN A 108 7.53 -10.40 21.66
N ASN A 109 6.21 -10.45 21.85
CA ASN A 109 5.41 -11.66 21.62
C ASN A 109 5.39 -12.10 20.13
N ARG A 110 5.55 -11.16 19.22
CA ARG A 110 5.62 -11.43 17.77
C ARG A 110 7.02 -11.82 17.27
N PHE A 111 8.04 -11.44 18.03
CA PHE A 111 9.44 -11.59 17.64
C PHE A 111 9.82 -13.02 17.22
N PRO A 112 9.40 -14.10 17.94
CA PRO A 112 9.74 -15.47 17.56
C PRO A 112 9.22 -15.91 16.18
N GLU A 113 8.07 -15.34 15.76
CA GLU A 113 7.44 -15.65 14.46
C GLU A 113 7.73 -14.58 13.38
N ALA A 114 8.43 -13.52 13.75
CA ALA A 114 8.70 -12.37 12.88
C ALA A 114 10.18 -11.96 12.97
N PRO A 115 11.12 -12.76 12.45
CA PRO A 115 12.57 -12.46 12.52
C PRO A 115 12.93 -11.15 11.80
N ALA A 116 12.05 -10.63 10.94
CA ALA A 116 12.23 -9.33 10.32
C ALA A 116 12.14 -8.15 11.30
N ILE A 117 11.69 -8.35 12.53
CA ILE A 117 11.76 -7.35 13.62
C ILE A 117 13.21 -7.01 13.98
N GLU A 118 14.09 -7.99 13.96
CA GLU A 118 15.54 -7.96 14.25
C GLU A 118 15.87 -7.48 15.67
N ARG A 119 15.51 -6.26 16.06
CA ARG A 119 15.77 -5.70 17.40
C ARG A 119 14.63 -4.81 17.86
N ILE A 120 14.32 -4.91 19.15
CA ILE A 120 13.36 -4.05 19.86
C ILE A 120 14.12 -3.35 20.96
N GLU A 121 13.98 -2.03 21.07
CA GLU A 121 14.73 -1.21 22.02
C GLU A 121 13.89 -0.03 22.50
N ARG A 122 13.85 0.23 23.81
CA ARG A 122 13.37 1.51 24.34
C ARG A 122 14.42 2.58 24.14
N LEU A 123 13.98 3.75 23.71
CA LEU A 123 14.85 4.87 23.46
C LEU A 123 14.54 6.00 24.45
N ASP A 124 15.60 6.60 25.00
CA ASP A 124 15.49 7.87 25.69
C ASP A 124 15.45 9.04 24.71
N GLN A 125 15.23 10.24 25.25
CA GLN A 125 15.15 11.49 24.48
C GLN A 125 16.43 11.76 23.66
N GLU A 126 17.61 11.51 24.21
CA GLU A 126 18.89 11.79 23.54
C GLU A 126 19.07 10.83 22.35
N ARG A 127 18.71 9.57 22.54
CA ARG A 127 18.80 8.56 21.49
C ARG A 127 17.80 8.84 20.35
N VAL A 128 16.58 9.27 20.69
CA VAL A 128 15.59 9.70 19.67
C VAL A 128 16.13 10.91 18.88
N LYS A 129 16.67 11.93 19.54
CA LYS A 129 17.28 13.08 18.86
C LYS A 129 18.46 12.72 17.97
N THR A 130 19.25 11.73 18.37
CA THR A 130 20.35 11.22 17.53
C THR A 130 19.83 10.57 16.25
N LEU A 131 18.74 9.80 16.34
CA LEU A 131 18.17 9.07 15.21
C LEU A 131 17.26 9.94 14.32
N PHE A 132 16.54 10.89 14.93
CA PHE A 132 15.62 11.79 14.26
C PHE A 132 15.76 13.21 14.86
N PRO A 133 16.70 14.02 14.36
CA PRO A 133 17.12 15.28 15.00
C PRO A 133 16.01 16.33 15.17
N LEU A 134 14.97 16.31 14.35
CA LEU A 134 13.86 17.27 14.43
C LEU A 134 12.87 16.99 15.56
N VAL A 135 12.90 15.82 16.19
CA VAL A 135 12.03 15.51 17.33
C VAL A 135 12.55 16.19 18.59
N GLU A 136 11.75 17.11 19.16
CA GLU A 136 12.18 17.88 20.33
C GLU A 136 11.64 17.35 21.66
N GLN A 137 10.40 16.88 21.68
CA GLN A 137 9.74 16.40 22.90
C GLN A 137 9.10 15.03 22.70
N ILE A 138 9.38 14.13 23.65
CA ILE A 138 8.76 12.80 23.71
C ILE A 138 8.37 12.49 25.16
N GLU A 139 7.36 11.64 25.35
CA GLU A 139 7.07 11.02 26.65
C GLU A 139 7.86 9.71 26.78
N ASP A 140 7.71 8.82 25.78
CA ASP A 140 8.43 7.55 25.71
C ASP A 140 8.57 7.10 24.26
N ALA A 141 9.53 6.22 23.97
CA ALA A 141 9.80 5.77 22.61
C ALA A 141 10.18 4.28 22.55
N LEU A 142 9.65 3.59 21.53
CA LEU A 142 10.00 2.22 21.19
C LEU A 142 10.56 2.16 19.78
N PHE A 143 11.72 1.55 19.61
CA PHE A 143 12.37 1.35 18.32
C PHE A 143 12.30 -0.12 17.89
N VAL A 144 12.03 -0.34 16.61
CA VAL A 144 12.11 -1.65 15.94
C VAL A 144 13.01 -1.51 14.72
N SER A 145 14.17 -2.18 14.73
CA SER A 145 15.18 -1.99 13.69
C SER A 145 14.77 -2.54 12.32
N GLY A 146 13.91 -3.54 12.29
CA GLY A 146 13.35 -4.09 11.04
C GLY A 146 12.36 -3.17 10.32
N GLY A 147 11.96 -2.04 10.94
CA GLY A 147 11.11 -1.07 10.29
C GLY A 147 11.73 -0.52 9.01
N ALA A 148 10.92 -0.28 7.99
CA ALA A 148 11.38 0.20 6.70
C ALA A 148 10.45 1.27 6.12
N ARG A 149 10.93 1.94 5.10
CA ARG A 149 10.16 2.85 4.25
C ARG A 149 10.24 2.45 2.79
N VAL A 150 9.29 2.91 1.98
CA VAL A 150 9.29 2.71 0.53
C VAL A 150 8.55 3.87 -0.16
N ASP A 151 8.98 4.27 -1.35
CA ASP A 151 8.18 5.18 -2.18
C ASP A 151 7.17 4.37 -3.01
N GLY A 152 5.87 4.57 -2.74
CA GLY A 152 4.83 3.81 -3.43
C GLY A 152 4.76 4.10 -4.93
N ARG A 153 5.09 5.33 -5.38
CA ARG A 153 5.16 5.69 -6.80
C ARG A 153 6.33 4.97 -7.47
N ALA A 154 7.50 5.08 -6.87
CA ALA A 154 8.72 4.48 -7.39
C ALA A 154 8.67 2.94 -7.42
N LEU A 155 8.15 2.32 -6.36
CA LEU A 155 7.99 0.87 -6.28
C LEU A 155 7.01 0.34 -7.35
N CYS A 156 5.83 0.97 -7.51
CA CYS A 156 4.90 0.58 -8.58
C CYS A 156 5.57 0.72 -9.96
N ALA A 157 6.27 1.82 -10.22
CA ALA A 157 6.96 2.04 -11.47
C ALA A 157 8.07 1.01 -11.72
N ALA A 158 8.86 0.66 -10.70
CA ALA A 158 9.90 -0.37 -10.78
C ALA A 158 9.33 -1.76 -11.12
N MET A 159 8.24 -2.18 -10.44
CA MET A 159 7.59 -3.44 -10.77
C MET A 159 6.98 -3.45 -12.17
N ILE A 160 6.42 -2.32 -12.63
CA ILE A 160 5.88 -2.21 -14.00
C ILE A 160 7.00 -2.30 -15.03
N ARG A 161 8.14 -1.60 -14.84
CA ARG A 161 9.28 -1.72 -15.75
C ARG A 161 9.87 -3.14 -15.73
N GLY A 162 9.99 -3.76 -14.54
CA GLY A 162 10.37 -5.16 -14.44
C GLY A 162 9.41 -6.12 -15.15
N ALA A 163 8.10 -5.84 -15.13
CA ALA A 163 7.12 -6.59 -15.91
C ALA A 163 7.35 -6.42 -17.43
N VAL A 164 7.63 -5.20 -17.88
CA VAL A 164 7.94 -4.90 -19.29
C VAL A 164 9.24 -5.61 -19.73
N GLU A 165 10.26 -5.63 -18.90
CA GLU A 165 11.52 -6.37 -19.16
C GLU A 165 11.25 -7.87 -19.33
N HIS A 166 10.27 -8.40 -18.63
CA HIS A 166 9.77 -9.77 -18.80
C HIS A 166 8.71 -9.95 -19.90
N GLY A 167 8.49 -8.93 -20.75
CA GLY A 167 7.63 -9.02 -21.94
C GLY A 167 6.16 -8.59 -21.72
N ALA A 168 5.80 -7.97 -20.60
CA ALA A 168 4.46 -7.40 -20.43
C ALA A 168 4.25 -6.20 -21.35
N THR A 169 3.01 -6.06 -21.85
CA THR A 169 2.53 -4.83 -22.50
C THR A 169 1.83 -3.96 -21.49
N VAL A 170 2.09 -2.66 -21.51
CA VAL A 170 1.43 -1.68 -20.64
C VAL A 170 0.74 -0.63 -21.48
N LEU A 171 -0.55 -0.41 -21.25
CA LEU A 171 -1.35 0.60 -21.94
C LEU A 171 -1.98 1.55 -20.92
N GLU A 172 -2.00 2.82 -21.27
CA GLU A 172 -2.75 3.83 -20.54
C GLU A 172 -4.13 4.01 -21.16
N GLY A 173 -5.18 3.87 -20.36
CA GLY A 173 -6.55 4.06 -20.83
C GLY A 173 -7.59 3.56 -19.84
N ASP A 174 -8.84 3.94 -20.06
CA ASP A 174 -9.98 3.52 -19.28
C ASP A 174 -10.60 2.25 -19.89
N ALA A 175 -10.50 1.15 -19.15
CA ALA A 175 -10.96 -0.16 -19.61
C ALA A 175 -12.35 -0.48 -19.07
N SER A 176 -13.19 -1.06 -19.94
CA SER A 176 -14.48 -1.65 -19.57
C SER A 176 -14.50 -3.13 -19.92
N LEU A 177 -15.14 -3.96 -19.09
CA LEU A 177 -15.27 -5.39 -19.35
C LEU A 177 -16.21 -5.66 -20.54
N VAL A 178 -15.81 -6.58 -21.41
CA VAL A 178 -16.66 -7.14 -22.47
C VAL A 178 -17.23 -8.45 -21.98
N VAL A 179 -18.56 -8.53 -21.94
CA VAL A 179 -19.29 -9.71 -21.46
C VAL A 179 -20.12 -10.28 -22.61
N ASP A 180 -19.89 -11.53 -22.98
CA ASP A 180 -20.70 -12.28 -23.92
C ASP A 180 -21.34 -13.47 -23.23
N LYS A 181 -22.70 -13.56 -23.28
CA LYS A 181 -23.48 -14.63 -22.63
C LYS A 181 -23.10 -14.92 -21.18
N GLY A 182 -22.80 -13.85 -20.42
CA GLY A 182 -22.42 -13.95 -19.01
C GLY A 182 -20.95 -14.34 -18.74
N VAL A 183 -20.12 -14.44 -19.78
CA VAL A 183 -18.69 -14.72 -19.66
C VAL A 183 -17.88 -13.47 -20.03
N VAL A 184 -16.87 -13.12 -19.25
CA VAL A 184 -15.94 -12.05 -19.59
C VAL A 184 -14.99 -12.56 -20.67
N THR A 185 -15.01 -11.94 -21.86
CA THR A 185 -14.25 -12.35 -23.04
C THR A 185 -13.14 -11.36 -23.42
N GLY A 186 -13.17 -10.16 -22.85
CA GLY A 186 -12.21 -9.11 -23.17
C GLY A 186 -12.39 -7.86 -22.31
N ILE A 187 -11.62 -6.86 -22.70
CA ILE A 187 -11.83 -5.47 -22.31
C ILE A 187 -11.94 -4.60 -23.57
N THR A 188 -12.67 -3.50 -23.48
CA THR A 188 -12.62 -2.41 -24.47
C THR A 188 -11.91 -1.21 -23.88
N MET A 189 -11.13 -0.53 -24.72
CA MET A 189 -10.44 0.72 -24.42
C MET A 189 -10.33 1.54 -25.71
N GLU A 190 -10.84 2.78 -25.71
CA GLU A 190 -10.76 3.69 -26.88
C GLU A 190 -11.20 3.07 -28.22
N ASN A 191 -12.28 2.28 -28.23
CA ASN A 191 -12.81 1.54 -29.39
C ASN A 191 -11.96 0.33 -29.86
N GLU A 192 -10.89 -0.02 -29.16
CA GLU A 192 -10.17 -1.25 -29.38
C GLU A 192 -10.61 -2.32 -28.39
N GLN A 193 -10.64 -3.58 -28.83
CA GLN A 193 -10.95 -4.70 -27.98
C GLN A 193 -9.72 -5.60 -27.80
N TYR A 194 -9.46 -5.97 -26.55
CA TYR A 194 -8.38 -6.87 -26.16
C TYR A 194 -8.95 -8.12 -25.51
N SER A 195 -8.48 -9.28 -25.91
CA SER A 195 -8.92 -10.58 -25.38
C SER A 195 -7.81 -11.29 -24.62
N ALA A 196 -8.20 -12.06 -23.60
CA ALA A 196 -7.31 -12.91 -22.83
C ALA A 196 -8.05 -14.13 -22.29
N ASP A 197 -7.29 -15.10 -21.77
CA ASP A 197 -7.83 -16.26 -21.08
C ASP A 197 -8.32 -15.88 -19.67
N HIS A 198 -7.62 -14.98 -18.99
CA HIS A 198 -7.90 -14.55 -17.62
C HIS A 198 -7.88 -13.02 -17.47
N PHE A 199 -8.75 -12.52 -16.59
CA PHE A 199 -8.87 -11.10 -16.26
C PHE A 199 -8.62 -10.88 -14.78
N ILE A 200 -7.81 -9.88 -14.43
CA ILE A 200 -7.40 -9.58 -13.06
C ILE A 200 -7.76 -8.14 -12.74
N LEU A 201 -8.62 -7.96 -11.72
CA LEU A 201 -9.20 -6.67 -11.39
C LEU A 201 -8.60 -6.12 -10.09
N THR A 202 -7.80 -5.04 -10.21
CA THR A 202 -7.07 -4.40 -9.11
C THR A 202 -7.28 -2.88 -9.07
N ALA A 203 -8.49 -2.44 -9.47
CA ALA A 203 -8.82 -1.04 -9.71
C ALA A 203 -9.06 -0.19 -8.43
N GLY A 204 -8.63 -0.62 -7.25
CA GLY A 204 -8.75 0.14 -6.00
C GLY A 204 -10.20 0.53 -5.70
N VAL A 205 -10.46 1.78 -5.33
CA VAL A 205 -11.82 2.25 -4.99
C VAL A 205 -12.78 2.23 -6.18
N TRP A 206 -12.27 2.20 -7.41
CA TRP A 206 -13.06 2.17 -8.65
C TRP A 206 -13.45 0.75 -9.10
N LEU A 207 -13.16 -0.29 -8.31
CA LEU A 207 -13.44 -1.68 -8.68
C LEU A 207 -14.93 -1.92 -8.96
N ASN A 208 -15.82 -1.32 -8.17
CA ASN A 208 -17.27 -1.50 -8.37
C ASN A 208 -17.79 -0.87 -9.66
N ASP A 209 -17.14 0.19 -10.17
CA ASP A 209 -17.47 0.75 -11.50
C ASP A 209 -17.12 -0.25 -12.60
N LEU A 210 -15.98 -0.94 -12.47
CA LEU A 210 -15.53 -1.96 -13.41
C LEU A 210 -16.39 -3.23 -13.36
N LEU A 211 -16.98 -3.56 -12.20
CA LEU A 211 -17.86 -4.73 -12.02
C LEU A 211 -19.31 -4.50 -12.49
N ARG A 212 -19.71 -3.25 -12.77
CA ARG A 212 -21.08 -2.89 -13.15
C ARG A 212 -21.65 -3.68 -14.33
N PRO A 213 -20.88 -3.99 -15.42
CA PRO A 213 -21.40 -4.82 -16.52
C PRO A 213 -21.77 -6.24 -16.13
N LEU A 214 -21.32 -6.73 -14.99
CA LEU A 214 -21.59 -8.05 -14.44
C LEU A 214 -22.71 -8.05 -13.39
N ASP A 215 -23.30 -6.89 -13.09
CA ASP A 215 -24.25 -6.69 -11.98
C ASP A 215 -23.72 -7.19 -10.63
N LEU A 216 -22.42 -7.01 -10.40
CA LEU A 216 -21.72 -7.38 -9.18
C LEU A 216 -21.14 -6.17 -8.48
N LYS A 217 -21.23 -6.15 -7.15
CA LYS A 217 -20.64 -5.15 -6.28
C LYS A 217 -19.98 -5.81 -5.07
N ILE A 218 -18.81 -5.34 -4.70
CA ILE A 218 -18.13 -5.75 -3.47
C ILE A 218 -18.37 -4.69 -2.39
N ASP A 219 -18.49 -5.12 -1.14
CA ASP A 219 -18.62 -4.21 0.02
C ASP A 219 -17.30 -3.46 0.25
N LEU A 220 -17.11 -2.43 -0.57
CA LEU A 220 -15.91 -1.61 -0.64
C LEU A 220 -16.28 -0.12 -0.52
N HIS A 221 -15.59 0.63 0.33
CA HIS A 221 -15.80 2.06 0.49
C HIS A 221 -14.47 2.84 0.46
N PRO A 222 -14.49 4.07 -0.05
CA PRO A 222 -13.32 4.93 -0.05
C PRO A 222 -13.10 5.59 1.32
N GLU A 223 -11.83 5.69 1.73
CA GLU A 223 -11.39 6.56 2.82
C GLU A 223 -10.33 7.52 2.29
N LYS A 224 -10.61 8.82 2.37
CA LYS A 224 -9.64 9.84 1.95
C LYS A 224 -8.52 9.99 2.99
N GLY A 225 -7.28 9.95 2.52
CA GLY A 225 -6.09 10.30 3.28
C GLY A 225 -5.37 11.50 2.68
N GLN A 226 -5.02 12.47 3.52
CA GLN A 226 -4.18 13.60 3.14
C GLN A 226 -2.84 13.47 3.85
N ILE A 227 -1.74 13.77 3.15
CA ILE A 227 -0.39 13.88 3.68
C ILE A 227 0.28 15.13 3.13
N LEU A 228 1.18 15.72 3.91
CA LEU A 228 2.04 16.82 3.51
C LEU A 228 3.42 16.29 3.17
N GLN A 229 4.01 16.77 2.10
CA GLN A 229 5.44 16.68 1.85
C GLN A 229 6.05 18.06 2.08
N LEU A 230 7.06 18.12 2.95
CA LEU A 230 7.74 19.34 3.36
C LEU A 230 9.17 19.34 2.84
N ASP A 231 9.68 20.54 2.50
CA ASP A 231 11.08 20.75 2.14
C ASP A 231 11.90 21.06 3.40
N LEU A 232 12.86 20.19 3.72
CA LEU A 232 13.84 20.41 4.79
C LEU A 232 15.08 21.10 4.21
N THR A 233 15.41 22.30 4.69
CA THR A 233 16.48 23.12 4.10
C THR A 233 17.88 22.54 4.32
N ASP A 234 18.18 21.95 5.50
CA ASP A 234 19.57 21.70 5.96
C ASP A 234 19.88 20.27 6.40
N SER A 235 19.06 19.23 6.02
CA SER A 235 19.26 17.89 6.55
C SER A 235 19.41 16.81 5.50
N THR A 236 20.37 15.92 5.73
CA THR A 236 20.46 14.62 5.07
C THR A 236 19.59 13.62 5.83
N SER A 237 18.33 13.51 5.45
CA SER A 237 17.33 12.75 6.22
C SER A 237 17.12 11.31 5.73
N THR A 238 17.92 10.84 4.76
CA THR A 238 17.71 9.55 4.11
C THR A 238 17.86 8.32 5.02
N THR A 239 18.54 8.46 6.15
CA THR A 239 18.74 7.36 7.11
C THR A 239 17.82 7.45 8.33
N TRP A 240 16.97 8.48 8.39
CA TRP A 240 16.07 8.64 9.54
C TRP A 240 15.04 7.51 9.60
N PRO A 241 14.81 6.91 10.77
CA PRO A 241 13.76 5.92 10.95
C PRO A 241 12.38 6.54 10.67
N VAL A 242 11.41 5.70 10.30
CA VAL A 242 10.04 6.16 10.24
C VAL A 242 9.52 6.40 11.65
N VAL A 243 8.74 7.47 11.85
CA VAL A 243 8.15 7.79 13.14
C VAL A 243 6.64 7.53 13.09
N MET A 244 6.13 6.82 14.09
CA MET A 244 4.71 6.56 14.30
C MET A 244 4.30 7.18 15.64
N GLY A 245 3.67 8.34 15.59
CA GLY A 245 3.31 9.14 16.75
C GLY A 245 1.85 8.97 17.18
N GLN A 246 1.49 9.76 18.18
CA GLN A 246 0.13 9.82 18.70
C GLN A 246 -0.89 10.28 17.64
N ARG A 247 -2.15 9.88 17.83
CA ARG A 247 -3.31 10.29 17.00
C ARG A 247 -3.13 10.04 15.50
N GLY A 248 -2.28 9.04 15.10
CA GLY A 248 -2.01 8.72 13.70
C GLY A 248 -1.03 9.66 13.01
N LEU A 249 -0.14 10.33 13.75
CA LEU A 249 0.99 11.04 13.19
C LEU A 249 1.97 10.04 12.56
N TYR A 250 2.39 10.30 11.34
CA TYR A 250 3.48 9.62 10.67
C TYR A 250 4.49 10.64 10.16
N LEU A 251 5.78 10.32 10.33
CA LEU A 251 6.88 11.09 9.77
C LEU A 251 7.76 10.13 8.97
N VAL A 252 7.98 10.44 7.71
CA VAL A 252 8.77 9.58 6.81
C VAL A 252 9.62 10.45 5.90
N SER A 253 10.92 10.29 5.97
CA SER A 253 11.83 10.89 5.01
C SER A 253 12.12 9.88 3.89
N ILE A 254 11.54 10.07 2.70
CA ILE A 254 11.70 9.15 1.55
C ILE A 254 12.89 9.56 0.69
N HIS A 255 13.09 10.85 0.52
CA HIS A 255 14.19 11.42 -0.27
C HIS A 255 14.97 12.41 0.59
N GLU A 256 16.17 12.72 0.13
CA GLU A 256 16.97 13.79 0.75
C GLU A 256 16.16 15.08 0.83
N LYS A 257 16.18 15.73 2.00
CA LYS A 257 15.47 16.98 2.28
C LYS A 257 13.94 16.93 2.13
N LYS A 258 13.32 15.76 2.02
CA LYS A 258 11.86 15.64 1.92
C LYS A 258 11.30 14.87 3.12
N LEU A 259 10.39 15.51 3.85
CA LEU A 259 9.69 14.91 4.98
C LEU A 259 8.20 14.79 4.69
N ILE A 260 7.68 13.59 4.78
CA ILE A 260 6.24 13.34 4.74
C ILE A 260 5.68 13.41 6.15
N VAL A 261 4.64 14.21 6.32
CA VAL A 261 3.81 14.31 7.52
C VAL A 261 2.42 13.75 7.19
N GLY A 262 2.02 12.69 7.81
CA GLY A 262 0.72 12.03 7.55
C GLY A 262 0.08 11.48 8.82
N SER A 263 -1.09 10.93 8.71
CA SER A 263 -2.07 11.09 7.65
C SER A 263 -3.46 11.37 8.23
N THR A 264 -4.34 11.92 7.41
CA THR A 264 -5.77 11.97 7.81
C THR A 264 -6.47 10.65 7.51
N HIS A 265 -7.64 10.44 8.15
CA HIS A 265 -8.57 9.35 7.94
C HIS A 265 -9.97 9.93 7.83
N GLU A 266 -10.44 10.12 6.60
CA GLU A 266 -11.70 10.80 6.31
C GLU A 266 -12.62 9.83 5.56
N LYS A 267 -13.66 9.34 6.25
CA LYS A 267 -14.68 8.50 5.61
C LYS A 267 -15.35 9.29 4.49
N GLN A 268 -15.49 8.67 3.34
CA GLN A 268 -16.08 9.25 2.14
C GLN A 268 -17.14 8.31 1.58
N THR A 269 -18.06 8.87 0.83
CA THR A 269 -19.04 8.15 0.01
C THR A 269 -18.85 8.42 -1.48
N ASP A 270 -17.93 9.34 -1.80
CA ASP A 270 -17.58 9.78 -3.15
C ASP A 270 -16.06 9.75 -3.37
N TYR A 271 -15.61 10.11 -4.56
CA TYR A 271 -14.19 10.16 -4.95
C TYR A 271 -13.62 11.60 -4.86
N ASN A 272 -14.09 12.40 -3.91
CA ASN A 272 -13.66 13.80 -3.77
C ASN A 272 -12.22 13.92 -3.28
N LEU A 273 -11.36 14.50 -4.13
CA LEU A 273 -9.92 14.72 -3.88
C LEU A 273 -9.59 16.16 -3.42
N LYS A 274 -10.58 17.01 -3.17
CA LYS A 274 -10.30 18.37 -2.70
C LYS A 274 -9.72 18.33 -1.29
N PRO A 275 -8.62 19.05 -1.03
CA PRO A 275 -8.07 19.19 0.32
C PRO A 275 -9.06 19.93 1.22
N THR A 276 -9.04 19.60 2.51
CA THR A 276 -9.88 20.29 3.50
C THR A 276 -9.03 21.05 4.51
N VAL A 277 -9.49 22.23 4.90
CA VAL A 277 -8.87 23.01 5.99
C VAL A 277 -8.80 22.18 7.27
N LYS A 278 -9.84 21.39 7.56
CA LYS A 278 -9.86 20.47 8.70
C LYS A 278 -8.72 19.43 8.63
N GLY A 279 -8.48 18.85 7.45
CA GLY A 279 -7.42 17.87 7.25
C GLY A 279 -6.02 18.48 7.46
N MET A 280 -5.77 19.63 6.85
CA MET A 280 -4.52 20.38 7.02
C MET A 280 -4.26 20.75 8.48
N HIS A 281 -5.23 21.35 9.13
CA HIS A 281 -5.16 21.71 10.54
C HIS A 281 -4.87 20.47 11.43
N ALA A 282 -5.52 19.33 11.15
CA ALA A 282 -5.30 18.10 11.91
C ALA A 282 -3.87 17.55 11.74
N LEU A 283 -3.27 17.65 10.56
CA LEU A 283 -1.88 17.23 10.33
C LEU A 283 -0.89 18.12 11.09
N LEU A 284 -1.03 19.44 10.96
CA LEU A 284 -0.15 20.40 11.63
C LEU A 284 -0.27 20.33 13.15
N ASN A 285 -1.48 20.25 13.70
CA ASN A 285 -1.69 20.10 15.15
C ASN A 285 -1.12 18.82 15.76
N ARG A 286 -0.86 17.80 14.95
CA ARG A 286 -0.20 16.57 15.43
C ARG A 286 1.32 16.66 15.31
N ALA A 287 1.81 17.34 14.26
CA ALA A 287 3.24 17.40 13.97
C ALA A 287 3.97 18.46 14.79
N LEU A 288 3.47 19.69 14.85
CA LEU A 288 4.14 20.82 15.46
C LEU A 288 4.48 20.64 16.95
N PRO A 289 3.64 19.99 17.80
CA PRO A 289 4.05 19.73 19.19
C PRO A 289 5.25 18.79 19.32
N VAL A 290 5.51 17.94 18.33
CA VAL A 290 6.63 16.99 18.32
C VAL A 290 7.84 17.55 17.58
N LEU A 291 7.59 18.34 16.53
CA LEU A 291 8.57 18.96 15.67
C LEU A 291 8.26 20.46 15.49
N PRO A 292 8.52 21.33 16.49
CA PRO A 292 8.22 22.76 16.39
C PRO A 292 8.94 23.45 15.23
N SER A 293 10.14 22.99 14.88
CA SER A 293 10.94 23.53 13.76
C SER A 293 10.26 23.42 12.38
N LEU A 294 9.19 22.62 12.26
CA LEU A 294 8.42 22.55 11.00
C LEU A 294 7.62 23.83 10.70
N GLU A 295 7.45 24.76 11.66
CA GLU A 295 6.74 26.02 11.42
C GLU A 295 7.40 26.85 10.32
N GLU A 296 8.72 26.76 10.18
CA GLU A 296 9.50 27.49 9.18
C GLU A 296 9.74 26.71 7.87
N THR A 297 9.20 25.49 7.75
CA THR A 297 9.41 24.67 6.56
C THR A 297 8.40 24.99 5.46
N THR A 298 8.80 24.78 4.20
CA THR A 298 7.94 24.99 3.05
C THR A 298 7.14 23.72 2.72
N ILE A 299 5.86 23.87 2.39
CA ILE A 299 5.05 22.78 1.85
C ILE A 299 5.39 22.62 0.38
N ASP A 300 5.94 21.46 0.01
CA ASP A 300 6.30 21.11 -1.35
C ASP A 300 5.10 20.49 -2.09
N GLU A 301 4.45 19.49 -1.48
CA GLU A 301 3.31 18.79 -2.09
C GLU A 301 2.26 18.44 -1.03
N LEU A 302 0.99 18.57 -1.41
CA LEU A 302 -0.13 17.97 -0.69
C LEU A 302 -0.63 16.77 -1.49
N ARG A 303 -0.50 15.56 -0.93
CA ARG A 303 -0.96 14.34 -1.57
C ARG A 303 -2.29 13.89 -0.98
N ILE A 304 -3.21 13.53 -1.86
CA ILE A 304 -4.53 13.01 -1.48
C ILE A 304 -4.74 11.66 -2.17
N GLY A 305 -5.11 10.65 -1.38
CA GLY A 305 -5.41 9.33 -1.89
C GLY A 305 -6.69 8.75 -1.28
N LEU A 306 -7.34 7.91 -2.05
CA LEU A 306 -8.53 7.17 -1.66
C LEU A 306 -8.16 5.73 -1.34
N ARG A 307 -8.18 5.38 -0.07
CA ARG A 307 -7.89 4.02 0.40
C ARG A 307 -9.12 3.14 0.21
N PRO A 308 -9.01 2.01 -0.49
CA PRO A 308 -10.12 1.06 -0.57
C PRO A 308 -10.22 0.26 0.73
N TYR A 309 -11.32 0.37 1.44
CA TYR A 309 -11.61 -0.42 2.65
C TYR A 309 -12.79 -1.35 2.41
N THR A 310 -12.65 -2.59 2.83
CA THR A 310 -13.75 -3.53 3.04
C THR A 310 -14.40 -3.29 4.40
N LYS A 311 -15.62 -3.76 4.61
CA LYS A 311 -16.36 -3.63 5.87
C LYS A 311 -15.56 -4.07 7.09
N ASN A 312 -14.82 -5.18 6.97
CA ASN A 312 -14.01 -5.74 8.05
C ASN A 312 -12.58 -5.21 8.06
N SER A 313 -12.26 -4.28 7.16
CA SER A 313 -10.89 -3.78 6.92
C SER A 313 -9.86 -4.90 6.68
N LEU A 314 -10.28 -6.06 6.20
CA LEU A 314 -9.42 -7.16 5.79
C LEU A 314 -9.32 -7.14 4.26
N PRO A 315 -8.12 -7.24 3.66
CA PRO A 315 -7.98 -7.39 2.22
C PRO A 315 -8.76 -8.59 1.70
N VAL A 316 -9.21 -8.50 0.46
CA VAL A 316 -9.87 -9.61 -0.24
C VAL A 316 -9.04 -10.06 -1.44
N ILE A 317 -9.06 -11.36 -1.72
CA ILE A 317 -8.47 -12.00 -2.90
C ILE A 317 -9.28 -13.24 -3.25
N GLY A 318 -9.56 -13.43 -4.53
CA GLY A 318 -10.28 -14.62 -4.97
C GLY A 318 -10.73 -14.53 -6.43
N PRO A 319 -11.31 -15.64 -6.95
CA PRO A 319 -12.04 -15.60 -8.20
C PRO A 319 -13.34 -14.79 -8.03
N LEU A 320 -13.79 -14.18 -9.10
CA LEU A 320 -15.06 -13.47 -9.11
C LEU A 320 -16.22 -14.49 -9.13
N GLN A 321 -17.24 -14.22 -8.32
CA GLN A 321 -18.42 -15.11 -8.25
C GLN A 321 -19.04 -15.33 -9.64
N ASN A 322 -19.28 -16.58 -10.00
CA ASN A 322 -19.84 -17.02 -11.30
C ASN A 322 -18.98 -16.68 -12.54
N HIS A 323 -17.76 -16.16 -12.36
CA HIS A 323 -16.85 -15.81 -13.45
C HIS A 323 -15.45 -16.40 -13.17
N PRO A 324 -15.24 -17.73 -13.39
CA PRO A 324 -14.02 -18.42 -12.97
C PRO A 324 -12.75 -17.95 -13.69
N ASN A 325 -12.88 -17.24 -14.80
CA ASN A 325 -11.76 -16.63 -15.52
C ASN A 325 -11.45 -15.20 -15.09
N VAL A 326 -12.14 -14.68 -14.06
CA VAL A 326 -11.91 -13.34 -13.51
C VAL A 326 -11.45 -13.46 -12.06
N PHE A 327 -10.34 -12.82 -11.74
CA PHE A 327 -9.75 -12.79 -10.40
C PHE A 327 -9.68 -11.34 -9.89
N LEU A 328 -9.69 -11.17 -8.59
CA LEU A 328 -9.53 -9.85 -8.01
C LEU A 328 -8.76 -9.89 -6.69
N ALA A 329 -8.13 -8.77 -6.36
CA ALA A 329 -7.70 -8.45 -5.00
C ALA A 329 -7.93 -6.97 -4.73
N ASN A 330 -8.36 -6.63 -3.49
CA ASN A 330 -8.66 -5.25 -3.10
C ASN A 330 -8.71 -5.09 -1.57
N GLY A 331 -9.14 -3.92 -1.09
CA GLY A 331 -9.43 -3.68 0.32
C GLY A 331 -8.21 -3.52 1.22
N LEU A 332 -7.05 -3.15 0.68
CA LEU A 332 -5.80 -2.99 1.45
C LEU A 332 -5.84 -1.87 2.49
N GLY A 333 -6.76 -0.91 2.35
CA GLY A 333 -6.88 0.25 3.25
C GLY A 333 -5.55 1.00 3.44
N ALA A 334 -5.17 1.25 4.69
CA ALA A 334 -3.91 1.93 5.02
C ALA A 334 -2.67 1.01 4.93
N SER A 335 -2.84 -0.29 4.66
CA SER A 335 -1.74 -1.27 4.65
C SER A 335 -1.25 -1.60 3.24
N GLY A 336 -1.62 -0.79 2.24
CA GLY A 336 -1.39 -1.07 0.83
C GLY A 336 0.06 -1.38 0.50
N LEU A 337 1.00 -0.56 0.91
CA LEU A 337 2.42 -0.78 0.62
C LEU A 337 3.02 -1.92 1.45
N THR A 338 2.54 -2.16 2.68
CA THR A 338 3.03 -3.30 3.47
C THR A 338 2.57 -4.64 2.90
N ILE A 339 1.29 -4.75 2.49
CA ILE A 339 0.67 -6.02 2.09
C ILE A 339 0.69 -6.23 0.57
N GLY A 340 0.54 -5.14 -0.19
CA GLY A 340 0.22 -5.18 -1.62
C GLY A 340 1.21 -5.95 -2.48
N PRO A 341 2.53 -5.77 -2.36
CA PRO A 341 3.49 -6.54 -3.16
C PRO A 341 3.35 -8.06 -2.95
N TYR A 342 3.22 -8.49 -1.69
CA TYR A 342 3.01 -9.90 -1.36
C TYR A 342 1.65 -10.42 -1.85
N LEU A 343 0.56 -9.69 -1.60
CA LEU A 343 -0.77 -10.10 -2.04
C LEU A 343 -0.88 -10.13 -3.57
N GLY A 344 -0.19 -9.22 -4.28
CA GLY A 344 -0.10 -9.24 -5.73
C GLY A 344 0.62 -10.47 -6.27
N SER A 345 1.67 -10.94 -5.59
CA SER A 345 2.33 -12.21 -5.92
C SER A 345 1.41 -13.41 -5.70
N GLN A 346 0.59 -13.38 -4.64
CA GLN A 346 -0.42 -14.43 -4.39
C GLN A 346 -1.55 -14.40 -5.45
N LEU A 347 -1.94 -13.20 -5.90
CA LEU A 347 -2.93 -13.05 -6.97
C LEU A 347 -2.39 -13.59 -8.32
N ALA A 348 -1.10 -13.39 -8.60
CA ALA A 348 -0.44 -14.00 -9.76
C ALA A 348 -0.46 -15.54 -9.68
N LYS A 349 -0.12 -16.11 -8.53
CA LYS A 349 -0.22 -17.57 -8.29
C LYS A 349 -1.65 -18.07 -8.48
N LEU A 350 -2.64 -17.37 -7.93
CA LEU A 350 -4.06 -17.73 -8.05
C LEU A 350 -4.50 -17.76 -9.51
N ALA A 351 -4.18 -16.71 -10.29
CA ALA A 351 -4.53 -16.61 -11.69
C ALA A 351 -3.84 -17.68 -12.57
N ASN A 352 -2.66 -18.16 -12.16
CA ASN A 352 -1.93 -19.27 -12.77
C ASN A 352 -2.27 -20.65 -12.16
N HIS A 353 -3.34 -20.74 -11.37
CA HIS A 353 -3.77 -22.00 -10.73
C HIS A 353 -2.67 -22.68 -9.88
N GLN A 354 -1.75 -21.90 -9.31
CA GLN A 354 -0.69 -22.38 -8.43
C GLN A 354 -1.13 -22.38 -6.97
N THR A 355 -0.42 -23.14 -6.13
CA THR A 355 -0.65 -23.18 -4.69
C THR A 355 -0.30 -21.83 -4.05
N LEU A 356 -1.22 -21.30 -3.25
CA LEU A 356 -1.04 -20.06 -2.50
C LEU A 356 -0.31 -20.32 -1.17
N ASP A 357 0.42 -19.31 -0.70
CA ASP A 357 1.04 -19.31 0.63
C ASP A 357 0.08 -18.78 1.71
N ILE A 358 -1.16 -18.48 1.33
CA ILE A 358 -2.23 -17.97 2.20
C ILE A 358 -3.47 -18.84 2.10
N GLU A 359 -4.28 -18.84 3.15
CA GLU A 359 -5.60 -19.49 3.16
C GLU A 359 -6.62 -18.60 2.47
N CYS A 360 -6.83 -18.80 1.14
CA CYS A 360 -7.67 -17.94 0.31
C CYS A 360 -9.07 -17.71 0.90
N GLN A 361 -9.68 -18.75 1.47
CA GLN A 361 -11.03 -18.71 2.08
C GLN A 361 -11.16 -17.64 3.17
N THR A 362 -10.08 -17.32 3.88
CA THR A 362 -10.06 -16.26 4.90
C THR A 362 -10.24 -14.86 4.30
N TYR A 363 -9.94 -14.69 3.02
CA TYR A 363 -9.88 -13.41 2.32
C TYR A 363 -10.84 -13.34 1.13
N GLU A 364 -11.85 -14.22 1.08
CA GLU A 364 -12.81 -14.24 -0.02
C GLU A 364 -13.62 -12.93 -0.11
N PRO A 365 -13.87 -12.44 -1.33
CA PRO A 365 -14.68 -11.26 -1.55
C PRO A 365 -16.12 -11.45 -1.05
N THR A 366 -16.64 -10.44 -0.36
CA THR A 366 -18.05 -10.38 0.03
C THR A 366 -18.83 -9.52 -0.96
N TYR A 367 -19.86 -10.08 -1.54
CA TYR A 367 -20.71 -9.40 -2.52
C TYR A 367 -21.92 -8.77 -1.84
N VAL A 368 -22.37 -7.63 -2.36
CA VAL A 368 -23.54 -6.89 -1.90
C VAL A 368 -24.42 -6.52 -3.09
N SER A 369 -25.73 -6.31 -2.85
CA SER A 369 -26.64 -5.81 -3.88
C SER A 369 -26.33 -4.36 -4.27
N PHE A 370 -26.59 -3.97 -5.52
CA PHE A 370 -26.51 -2.58 -5.96
C PHE A 370 -27.55 -1.68 -5.28
N ASP A 371 -28.67 -2.26 -4.84
CA ASP A 371 -29.79 -1.54 -4.22
C ASP A 371 -29.65 -1.39 -2.70
N SER A 372 -28.53 -1.82 -2.13
CA SER A 372 -28.26 -1.76 -0.68
C SER A 372 -27.32 -0.61 -0.27
#